data_2009f094748fd211566faf0b15e9170e
#
_entry.id   2009f094748fd211566faf0b15e9170e
#
_cell.length_a   1.000
_cell.length_b   1.000
_cell.length_c   1.000
_cell.angle_alpha   90.00
_cell.angle_beta   90.00
_cell.angle_gamma   90.00
#
_symmetry.space_group_name_H-M   'P 1'
#
loop_
_entity.id
_entity.type
_entity.pdbx_description
1 polymer ?
#
loop_
_entity_poly.entity_id
_entity_poly.type
_entity_poly.pdbx_seq_one_letter_code
_entity_poly.pdbx_strand_id
1 'polypeptide(L)'
;PEDLRPAIGNRVFGCDDCQAVCPWNRYAQPTDEADFHPRHGLETASLVALFDWDETTFLRRTEGSAIRRLGHARWLRNLAVALGNGPADPQAITALKARLGHPHPLVREHVVWALERLQPGRAAQNR
;
A
#
# COMPACT_ATOMS: atom_id res chain seq x y z
N PRO A 1 13.27 -5.79 5.85
CA PRO A 1 13.36 -7.14 6.41
C PRO A 1 12.00 -7.83 6.37
N GLU A 2 11.99 -9.11 6.06
CA GLU A 2 10.76 -9.88 5.88
C GLU A 2 10.00 -10.06 7.19
N ASP A 3 10.72 -10.24 8.27
CA ASP A 3 10.21 -10.37 9.64
C ASP A 3 9.40 -9.15 10.12
N LEU A 4 9.65 -7.97 9.57
CA LEU A 4 8.93 -6.75 9.91
C LEU A 4 7.65 -6.53 9.10
N ARG A 5 7.49 -7.21 7.97
CA ARG A 5 6.34 -7.02 7.07
C ARG A 5 4.98 -7.22 7.75
N PRO A 6 4.77 -8.25 8.61
CA PRO A 6 3.51 -8.39 9.32
C PRO A 6 3.19 -7.22 10.25
N ALA A 7 4.19 -6.67 10.92
CA ALA A 7 4.01 -5.57 11.86
C ALA A 7 3.68 -4.23 11.18
N ILE A 8 4.02 -4.07 9.90
CA ILE A 8 3.67 -2.86 9.12
C ILE A 8 2.15 -2.73 8.95
N GLY A 9 1.42 -3.85 8.93
CA GLY A 9 -0.03 -3.84 8.78
C GLY A 9 -0.44 -3.31 7.40
N ASN A 10 -1.42 -2.41 7.36
CA ASN A 10 -1.93 -1.79 6.13
C ASN A 10 -1.38 -0.38 5.86
N ARG A 11 -0.27 -0.02 6.49
CA ARG A 11 0.37 1.28 6.30
C ARG A 11 1.10 1.32 4.96
N VAL A 12 0.71 2.25 4.10
CA VAL A 12 1.25 2.38 2.75
C VAL A 12 2.26 3.52 2.65
N PHE A 13 1.94 4.64 3.28
CA PHE A 13 2.79 5.84 3.31
C PHE A 13 2.64 6.54 4.66
N GLY A 14 3.70 6.50 5.48
CA GLY A 14 3.63 6.95 6.86
C GLY A 14 2.72 6.05 7.71
N CYS A 15 2.73 6.25 9.00
CA CYS A 15 1.86 5.52 9.94
C CYS A 15 1.07 6.45 10.86
N ASP A 16 1.51 7.71 10.98
CA ASP A 16 0.92 8.73 11.85
C ASP A 16 0.79 8.33 13.33
N ASP A 17 1.43 7.24 13.74
CA ASP A 17 1.36 6.74 15.12
C ASP A 17 1.85 7.80 16.13
N CYS A 18 2.89 8.55 15.79
CA CYS A 18 3.40 9.62 16.63
C CYS A 18 2.38 10.77 16.81
N GLN A 19 1.56 11.03 15.81
CA GLN A 19 0.49 12.00 15.89
C GLN A 19 -0.72 11.42 16.65
N ALA A 20 -1.06 10.16 16.40
CA ALA A 20 -2.18 9.48 17.04
C ALA A 20 -2.04 9.42 18.57
N VAL A 21 -0.81 9.18 19.07
CA VAL A 21 -0.54 9.09 20.53
C VAL A 21 -0.20 10.43 21.16
N CYS A 22 -0.07 11.50 20.38
CA CYS A 22 0.34 12.80 20.88
C CYS A 22 -0.75 13.43 21.76
N PRO A 23 -0.47 13.77 23.04
CA PRO A 23 -1.46 14.39 23.94
C PRO A 23 -1.99 15.73 23.45
N TRP A 24 -1.21 16.45 22.63
CA TRP A 24 -1.58 17.74 22.07
C TRP A 24 -2.69 17.66 21.03
N ASN A 25 -2.96 16.47 20.46
CA ASN A 25 -4.04 16.27 19.48
C ASN A 25 -5.42 16.65 20.03
N ARG A 26 -5.62 16.60 21.34
CA ARG A 26 -6.88 17.03 21.96
C ARG A 26 -7.20 18.52 21.73
N TYR A 27 -6.20 19.30 21.34
CA TYR A 27 -6.35 20.72 21.01
C TYR A 27 -6.42 20.98 19.51
N ALA A 28 -6.31 19.94 18.69
CA ALA A 28 -6.40 20.07 17.24
C ALA A 28 -7.78 20.59 16.83
N GLN A 29 -7.79 21.50 15.86
CA GLN A 29 -9.02 22.05 15.29
C GLN A 29 -9.14 21.63 13.84
N PRO A 30 -10.35 21.32 13.34
CA PRO A 30 -10.56 21.15 11.91
C PRO A 30 -10.12 22.39 11.13
N THR A 31 -9.62 22.19 9.92
CA THR A 31 -9.25 23.28 9.02
C THR A 31 -10.16 23.30 7.81
N ASP A 32 -10.54 24.50 7.35
CA ASP A 32 -11.26 24.72 6.11
C ASP A 32 -10.30 25.03 4.94
N GLU A 33 -8.97 25.02 5.20
CA GLU A 33 -7.96 25.27 4.19
C GLU A 33 -7.95 24.15 3.15
N ALA A 34 -8.26 24.49 1.89
CA ALA A 34 -8.45 23.55 0.81
C ALA A 34 -7.20 22.70 0.50
N ASP A 35 -6.01 23.23 0.78
CA ASP A 35 -4.76 22.51 0.53
C ASP A 35 -4.56 21.29 1.45
N PHE A 36 -5.28 21.24 2.58
CA PHE A 36 -5.27 20.09 3.49
C PHE A 36 -6.39 19.08 3.23
N HIS A 37 -7.29 19.36 2.29
CA HIS A 37 -8.33 18.40 1.94
C HIS A 37 -7.75 17.24 1.12
N PRO A 38 -8.25 16.01 1.34
CA PRO A 38 -7.86 14.85 0.54
C PRO A 38 -8.10 15.10 -0.96
N ARG A 39 -7.19 14.62 -1.79
CA ARG A 39 -7.24 14.79 -3.23
C ARG A 39 -7.23 13.44 -3.95
N HIS A 40 -7.75 13.43 -5.18
CA HIS A 40 -7.69 12.26 -6.09
C HIS A 40 -8.42 11.02 -5.55
N GLY A 41 -9.38 11.18 -4.65
CA GLY A 41 -10.17 10.07 -4.10
C GLY A 41 -9.40 9.16 -3.16
N LEU A 42 -8.27 9.61 -2.61
CA LEU A 42 -7.44 8.79 -1.72
C LEU A 42 -8.13 8.43 -0.41
N GLU A 43 -9.05 9.27 0.06
CA GLU A 43 -9.82 9.06 1.29
C GLU A 43 -10.77 7.87 1.24
N THR A 44 -11.17 7.46 0.03
CA THR A 44 -12.13 6.36 -0.19
C THR A 44 -11.57 5.22 -1.03
N ALA A 45 -10.32 5.32 -1.47
CA ALA A 45 -9.70 4.34 -2.36
C ALA A 45 -9.43 3.01 -1.61
N SER A 46 -9.80 1.90 -2.25
CA SER A 46 -9.39 0.58 -1.77
C SER A 46 -7.92 0.31 -2.10
N LEU A 47 -7.26 -0.54 -1.28
CA LEU A 47 -5.87 -0.95 -1.54
C LEU A 47 -5.73 -1.62 -2.92
N VAL A 48 -6.72 -2.39 -3.36
CA VAL A 48 -6.73 -3.03 -4.68
C VAL A 48 -6.74 -1.99 -5.79
N ALA A 49 -7.61 -0.98 -5.69
CA ALA A 49 -7.69 0.09 -6.69
C ALA A 49 -6.38 0.90 -6.77
N LEU A 50 -5.74 1.18 -5.64
CA LEU A 50 -4.44 1.85 -5.60
C LEU A 50 -3.32 0.98 -6.19
N PHE A 51 -3.37 -0.32 -5.96
CA PHE A 51 -2.40 -1.27 -6.47
C PHE A 51 -2.50 -1.45 -7.99
N ASP A 52 -3.66 -1.22 -8.57
CA ASP A 52 -3.88 -1.29 -10.02
C ASP A 52 -3.33 -0.07 -10.79
N TRP A 53 -2.96 1.01 -10.11
CA TRP A 53 -2.37 2.15 -10.78
C TRP A 53 -1.08 1.77 -11.51
N ASP A 54 -1.01 2.10 -12.80
CA ASP A 54 0.24 2.09 -13.55
C ASP A 54 1.12 3.30 -13.18
N GLU A 55 2.34 3.33 -13.66
CA GLU A 55 3.29 4.41 -13.34
C GLU A 55 2.77 5.78 -13.78
N THR A 56 2.16 5.86 -14.96
CA THR A 56 1.60 7.12 -15.49
C THR A 56 0.47 7.64 -14.59
N THR A 57 -0.43 6.77 -14.19
CA THR A 57 -1.53 7.10 -13.26
C THR A 57 -0.99 7.51 -11.90
N PHE A 58 -0.02 6.77 -11.36
CA PHE A 58 0.64 7.11 -10.11
C PHE A 58 1.26 8.51 -10.16
N LEU A 59 2.04 8.82 -11.18
CA LEU A 59 2.70 10.13 -11.32
C LEU A 59 1.69 11.27 -11.44
N ARG A 60 0.62 11.05 -12.19
CA ARG A 60 -0.45 12.05 -12.36
C ARG A 60 -1.22 12.29 -11.06
N ARG A 61 -1.61 11.21 -10.37
CA ARG A 61 -2.44 11.28 -9.16
C ARG A 61 -1.68 11.74 -7.92
N THR A 62 -0.37 11.63 -7.92
CA THR A 62 0.49 12.06 -6.81
C THR A 62 1.19 13.39 -7.08
N GLU A 63 0.82 14.09 -8.16
CA GLU A 63 1.35 15.41 -8.46
C GLU A 63 1.06 16.38 -7.31
N GLY A 64 2.10 17.10 -6.87
CA GLY A 64 2.01 18.01 -5.71
C GLY A 64 1.92 17.30 -4.35
N SER A 65 2.01 15.98 -4.29
CA SER A 65 1.98 15.19 -3.05
C SER A 65 3.37 14.65 -2.70
N ALA A 66 3.66 14.54 -1.40
CA ALA A 66 4.88 13.91 -0.90
C ALA A 66 4.98 12.42 -1.29
N ILE A 67 3.86 11.74 -1.52
CA ILE A 67 3.78 10.35 -1.96
C ILE A 67 4.56 10.14 -3.28
N ARG A 68 4.59 11.13 -4.18
CA ARG A 68 5.31 11.05 -5.45
C ARG A 68 6.79 10.73 -5.28
N ARG A 69 7.41 11.20 -4.19
CA ARG A 69 8.84 10.94 -3.89
C ARG A 69 9.14 9.48 -3.61
N LEU A 70 8.11 8.71 -3.23
CA LEU A 70 8.24 7.28 -3.00
C LEU A 70 8.61 6.52 -4.28
N GLY A 71 8.06 6.95 -5.42
CA GLY A 71 8.16 6.26 -6.71
C GLY A 71 7.21 5.06 -6.82
N HIS A 72 6.85 4.71 -8.05
CA HIS A 72 5.84 3.67 -8.33
C HIS A 72 6.23 2.28 -7.80
N ALA A 73 7.51 1.89 -7.94
CA ALA A 73 7.97 0.58 -7.47
C ALA A 73 7.82 0.42 -5.95
N ARG A 74 8.18 1.44 -5.17
CA ARG A 74 8.03 1.41 -3.71
C ARG A 74 6.57 1.55 -3.28
N TRP A 75 5.78 2.31 -4.03
CA TRP A 75 4.33 2.36 -3.87
C TRP A 75 3.71 0.97 -3.99
N LEU A 76 4.00 0.24 -5.05
CA LEU A 76 3.52 -1.12 -5.25
C LEU A 76 4.04 -2.09 -4.18
N ARG A 77 5.31 -1.97 -3.79
CA ARG A 77 5.86 -2.76 -2.67
C ARG A 77 5.05 -2.58 -1.38
N ASN A 78 4.79 -1.34 -1.00
CA ASN A 78 4.06 -1.04 0.24
C ASN A 78 2.62 -1.53 0.18
N LEU A 79 1.97 -1.37 -0.97
CA LEU A 79 0.61 -1.88 -1.20
C LEU A 79 0.57 -3.42 -1.18
N ALA A 80 1.58 -4.10 -1.74
CA ALA A 80 1.67 -5.56 -1.68
C ALA A 80 1.77 -6.05 -0.22
N VAL A 81 2.56 -5.38 0.62
CA VAL A 81 2.62 -5.70 2.07
C VAL A 81 1.26 -5.48 2.74
N ALA A 82 0.62 -4.35 2.47
CA ALA A 82 -0.69 -4.05 3.05
C ALA A 82 -1.76 -5.08 2.64
N LEU A 83 -1.78 -5.47 1.36
CA LEU A 83 -2.69 -6.51 0.86
C LEU A 83 -2.38 -7.87 1.49
N GLY A 84 -1.11 -8.25 1.63
CA GLY A 84 -0.68 -9.49 2.27
C GLY A 84 -1.01 -9.57 3.76
N ASN A 85 -1.16 -8.43 4.43
CA ASN A 85 -1.61 -8.33 5.82
C ASN A 85 -3.13 -8.27 5.98
N GLY A 86 -3.86 -8.11 4.88
CA GLY A 86 -5.32 -8.05 4.87
C GLY A 86 -5.99 -9.42 4.76
N PRO A 87 -7.31 -9.45 4.59
CA PRO A 87 -8.06 -10.68 4.38
C PRO A 87 -7.73 -11.31 3.01
N ALA A 88 -7.93 -12.63 2.91
CA ALA A 88 -7.75 -13.39 1.67
C ALA A 88 -8.89 -13.10 0.67
N ASP A 89 -8.97 -11.87 0.20
CA ASP A 89 -9.95 -11.42 -0.78
C ASP A 89 -9.56 -11.90 -2.19
N PRO A 90 -10.46 -12.52 -2.97
CA PRO A 90 -10.21 -12.91 -4.35
C PRO A 90 -9.73 -11.75 -5.25
N GLN A 91 -10.24 -10.55 -5.04
CA GLN A 91 -9.80 -9.36 -5.80
C GLN A 91 -8.35 -8.99 -5.49
N ALA A 92 -7.95 -9.01 -4.23
CA ALA A 92 -6.57 -8.77 -3.81
C ALA A 92 -5.62 -9.82 -4.39
N ILE A 93 -6.00 -11.10 -4.34
CA ILE A 93 -5.22 -12.21 -4.90
C ILE A 93 -5.06 -12.06 -6.42
N THR A 94 -6.11 -11.70 -7.14
CA THR A 94 -6.09 -11.47 -8.58
C THR A 94 -5.15 -10.31 -8.94
N ALA A 95 -5.26 -9.19 -8.23
CA ALA A 95 -4.41 -8.02 -8.44
C ALA A 95 -2.92 -8.33 -8.19
N LEU A 96 -2.62 -9.07 -7.13
CA LEU A 96 -1.24 -9.51 -6.82
C LEU A 96 -0.70 -10.43 -7.91
N LYS A 97 -1.49 -11.41 -8.37
CA LYS A 97 -1.07 -12.32 -9.46
C LYS A 97 -0.75 -11.59 -10.76
N ALA A 98 -1.50 -10.54 -11.09
CA ALA A 98 -1.25 -9.71 -12.28
C ALA A 98 0.13 -9.03 -12.26
N ARG A 99 0.73 -8.88 -11.08
CA ARG A 99 2.04 -8.23 -10.88
C ARG A 99 3.20 -9.20 -10.63
N LEU A 100 2.98 -10.51 -10.70
CA LEU A 100 4.05 -11.52 -10.56
C LEU A 100 5.17 -11.35 -11.58
N GLY A 101 4.84 -10.91 -12.80
CA GLY A 101 5.79 -10.63 -13.88
C GLY A 101 6.30 -9.20 -13.93
N HIS A 102 6.11 -8.40 -12.88
CA HIS A 102 6.51 -6.99 -12.87
C HIS A 102 8.03 -6.84 -13.12
N PRO A 103 8.48 -5.89 -13.95
CA PRO A 103 9.91 -5.74 -14.30
C PRO A 103 10.79 -5.45 -13.08
N HIS A 104 10.29 -4.75 -12.07
CA HIS A 104 11.08 -4.40 -10.90
C HIS A 104 11.14 -5.55 -9.89
N PRO A 105 12.33 -6.06 -9.51
CA PRO A 105 12.47 -7.22 -8.62
C PRO A 105 11.89 -6.99 -7.22
N LEU A 106 11.99 -5.77 -6.70
CA LEU A 106 11.41 -5.39 -5.41
C LEU A 106 9.90 -5.63 -5.36
N VAL A 107 9.20 -5.34 -6.46
CA VAL A 107 7.74 -5.56 -6.55
C VAL A 107 7.46 -7.06 -6.57
N ARG A 108 8.16 -7.83 -7.39
CA ARG A 108 7.96 -9.29 -7.48
C ARG A 108 8.16 -9.98 -6.13
N GLU A 109 9.22 -9.66 -5.42
CA GLU A 109 9.51 -10.22 -4.09
C GLU A 109 8.35 -10.03 -3.11
N HIS A 110 7.82 -8.81 -3.04
CA HIS A 110 6.74 -8.49 -2.09
C HIS A 110 5.39 -9.03 -2.53
N VAL A 111 5.16 -9.13 -3.83
CA VAL A 111 3.96 -9.79 -4.38
C VAL A 111 3.96 -11.29 -4.05
N VAL A 112 5.08 -11.98 -4.21
CA VAL A 112 5.22 -13.40 -3.85
C VAL A 112 4.95 -13.58 -2.35
N TRP A 113 5.60 -12.80 -1.50
CA TRP A 113 5.37 -12.83 -0.06
C TRP A 113 3.89 -12.63 0.32
N ALA A 114 3.22 -11.65 -0.31
CA ALA A 114 1.81 -11.38 -0.05
C ALA A 114 0.91 -12.56 -0.46
N LEU A 115 1.17 -13.15 -1.62
CA LEU A 115 0.42 -14.32 -2.09
C LEU A 115 0.62 -15.55 -1.20
N GLU A 116 1.83 -15.78 -0.70
CA GLU A 116 2.11 -16.88 0.25
C GLU A 116 1.32 -16.69 1.55
N ARG A 117 1.18 -15.48 2.05
CA ARG A 117 0.38 -15.20 3.24
C ARG A 117 -1.11 -15.39 3.02
N LEU A 118 -1.62 -14.97 1.86
CA LEU A 118 -3.05 -15.06 1.54
C LEU A 118 -3.48 -16.48 1.11
N GLN A 119 -2.54 -17.31 0.65
CA GLN A 119 -2.78 -18.67 0.16
C GLN A 119 -1.75 -19.66 0.73
N PRO A 120 -1.72 -19.91 2.05
CA PRO A 120 -0.67 -20.72 2.69
C PRO A 120 -0.57 -22.17 2.22
N GLY A 121 -1.59 -22.68 1.49
CA GLY A 121 -1.61 -24.06 1.00
C GLY A 121 -0.96 -24.29 -0.37
N ARG A 122 -0.58 -23.23 -1.12
CA ARG A 122 -0.03 -23.36 -2.48
C ARG A 122 1.50 -23.31 -2.55
N ALA A 123 2.15 -22.73 -1.55
CA ALA A 123 3.60 -22.63 -1.49
C ALA A 123 4.30 -24.00 -1.33
N ALA A 124 3.59 -25.00 -0.79
CA ALA A 124 4.12 -26.35 -0.59
C ALA A 124 4.12 -27.21 -1.87
N GLN A 125 3.47 -26.78 -2.95
CA GLN A 125 3.35 -27.57 -4.19
C GLN A 125 4.34 -27.19 -5.29
N ASN A 126 5.14 -26.13 -5.10
CA ASN A 126 6.12 -25.64 -6.08
C ASN A 126 7.57 -25.64 -5.55
N ARG A 127 7.86 -26.43 -4.57
CA ARG A 127 9.25 -26.70 -4.13
C ARG A 127 9.69 -28.10 -4.47
#